data_7aeb2755a5cb6351ad06758e8ceb05d7
#
_entry.id   7aeb2755a5cb6351ad06758e8ceb05d7
#
_cell.length_a   1.000
_cell.length_b   1.000
_cell.length_c   1.000
_cell.angle_alpha   90.00
_cell.angle_beta   90.00
_cell.angle_gamma   90.00
#
_symmetry.space_group_name_H-M   'P 1'
#
loop_
_entity.id
_entity.type
_entity.pdbx_description
1 polymer ?
#
loop_
_entity_poly.entity_id
_entity_poly.type
_entity_poly.pdbx_seq_one_letter_code
_entity_poly.pdbx_strand_id
1 'polypeptide(L)'
;MSKTINSDLIRGNINTIILKSLYDGDRYGYDIIREIEEKSHGQYILKQPTLYSCLKRLESQGFINSYWGEQSNGGRRKYYTLTDMGREVFVKNQDEYEFSRTIID
;
A
#
# COMPACT_ATOMS: atom_id res chain seq x y z
N MET A 1 18.33 -2.13 -18.91
CA MET A 1 17.30 -2.53 -17.98
C MET A 1 16.43 -1.37 -17.58
N SER A 2 15.16 -1.52 -17.70
CA SER A 2 14.27 -0.44 -17.37
C SER A 2 14.25 -0.19 -15.87
N LYS A 3 14.27 1.08 -15.50
CA LYS A 3 14.15 1.48 -14.11
C LYS A 3 12.71 1.73 -13.74
N THR A 4 11.83 1.75 -14.71
CA THR A 4 10.43 1.98 -14.45
C THR A 4 9.80 0.75 -13.81
N ILE A 5 8.87 1.00 -12.91
CA ILE A 5 8.13 -0.09 -12.32
C ILE A 5 7.16 -0.61 -13.34
N ASN A 6 7.26 -1.90 -13.62
CA ASN A 6 6.39 -2.56 -14.57
C ASN A 6 4.98 -2.64 -14.00
N SER A 7 3.97 -2.38 -14.84
CA SER A 7 2.58 -2.43 -14.40
C SER A 7 2.21 -3.79 -13.83
N ASP A 8 2.74 -4.85 -14.45
CA ASP A 8 2.45 -6.19 -13.96
C ASP A 8 3.09 -6.43 -12.60
N LEU A 9 4.29 -5.88 -12.40
CA LEU A 9 4.97 -5.99 -11.11
C LEU A 9 4.18 -5.25 -10.03
N ILE A 10 3.71 -4.05 -10.34
CA ILE A 10 2.89 -3.30 -9.39
C ILE A 10 1.62 -4.08 -9.07
N ARG A 11 0.97 -4.61 -10.09
CA ARG A 11 -0.26 -5.36 -9.91
C ARG A 11 -0.05 -6.59 -9.05
N GLY A 12 1.06 -7.29 -9.26
CA GLY A 12 1.39 -8.47 -8.47
C GLY A 12 1.83 -8.16 -7.05
N ASN A 13 2.25 -6.91 -6.80
CA ASN A 13 2.75 -6.50 -5.51
C ASN A 13 1.91 -5.40 -4.87
N ILE A 14 0.68 -5.23 -5.32
CA ILE A 14 -0.16 -4.13 -4.84
C ILE A 14 -0.35 -4.19 -3.32
N ASN A 15 -0.50 -5.38 -2.76
CA ASN A 15 -0.65 -5.51 -1.32
C ASN A 15 0.59 -5.01 -0.59
N THR A 16 1.77 -5.39 -1.08
CA THR A 16 3.02 -4.95 -0.47
C THR A 16 3.17 -3.43 -0.57
N ILE A 17 2.77 -2.86 -1.70
CA ILE A 17 2.86 -1.41 -1.89
C ILE A 17 1.94 -0.68 -0.91
N ILE A 18 0.73 -1.21 -0.71
CA ILE A 18 -0.20 -0.62 0.25
C ILE A 18 0.35 -0.74 1.67
N LEU A 19 0.89 -1.91 2.03
CA LEU A 19 1.46 -2.10 3.35
C LEU A 19 2.64 -1.16 3.58
N LYS A 20 3.46 -0.94 2.55
CA LYS A 20 4.57 0.00 2.66
C LYS A 20 4.07 1.42 2.91
N SER A 21 3.02 1.81 2.22
CA SER A 21 2.44 3.13 2.41
C SER A 21 2.00 3.34 3.86
N LEU A 22 1.46 2.29 4.48
CA LEU A 22 0.99 2.36 5.85
C LEU A 22 2.12 2.16 6.85
N TYR A 23 3.21 1.56 6.44
CA TYR A 23 4.36 1.37 7.32
C TYR A 23 4.95 2.70 7.77
N ASP A 24 4.90 3.69 6.89
CA ASP A 24 5.42 5.02 7.19
C ASP A 24 4.47 5.83 8.07
N GLY A 25 3.23 5.40 8.21
CA GLY A 25 2.25 6.10 9.04
C GLY A 25 0.84 5.78 8.60
N ASP A 26 -0.11 6.10 9.46
CA ASP A 26 -1.51 5.88 9.13
C ASP A 26 -1.92 6.81 8.00
N ARG A 27 -2.79 6.31 7.12
CA ARG A 27 -3.26 7.10 5.98
C ARG A 27 -4.71 6.82 5.69
N TYR A 28 -5.41 7.79 5.12
CA TYR A 28 -6.73 7.50 4.57
C TYR A 28 -6.58 7.11 3.10
N GLY A 29 -7.66 6.55 2.53
CA GLY A 29 -7.56 5.92 1.21
C GLY A 29 -6.99 6.80 0.12
N TYR A 30 -7.46 8.04 0.06
CA TYR A 30 -6.99 8.96 -0.99
C TYR A 30 -5.49 9.24 -0.87
N ASP A 31 -4.97 9.31 0.36
CA ASP A 31 -3.54 9.51 0.58
C ASP A 31 -2.73 8.34 0.03
N ILE A 32 -3.25 7.12 0.16
CA ILE A 32 -2.56 5.96 -0.39
C ILE A 32 -2.46 6.06 -1.90
N ILE A 33 -3.56 6.44 -2.53
CA ILE A 33 -3.59 6.60 -3.99
C ILE A 33 -2.57 7.65 -4.43
N ARG A 34 -2.56 8.79 -3.75
CA ARG A 34 -1.65 9.88 -4.10
C ARG A 34 -0.20 9.49 -3.92
N GLU A 35 0.11 8.78 -2.84
CA GLU A 35 1.48 8.38 -2.59
C GLU A 35 1.98 7.42 -3.66
N ILE A 36 1.14 6.47 -4.07
CA ILE A 36 1.52 5.53 -5.12
C ILE A 36 1.74 6.26 -6.43
N GLU A 37 0.86 7.20 -6.75
CA GLU A 37 1.01 7.99 -7.97
C GLU A 37 2.31 8.79 -7.95
N GLU A 38 2.60 9.45 -6.83
CA GLU A 38 3.80 10.25 -6.71
C GLU A 38 5.07 9.41 -6.80
N LYS A 39 5.10 8.28 -6.10
CA LYS A 39 6.30 7.45 -6.07
C LYS A 39 6.53 6.71 -7.38
N SER A 40 5.50 6.52 -8.16
CA SER A 40 5.64 5.94 -9.49
C SER A 40 5.83 7.00 -10.57
N HIS A 41 5.97 8.26 -10.17
CA HIS A 41 6.10 9.40 -11.09
C HIS A 41 4.94 9.46 -12.08
N GLY A 42 3.74 9.18 -11.59
CA GLY A 42 2.54 9.24 -12.39
C GLY A 42 2.34 8.06 -13.31
N GLN A 43 3.24 7.09 -13.29
CA GLN A 43 3.13 5.94 -14.20
C GLN A 43 2.07 4.94 -13.76
N TYR A 44 1.73 4.93 -12.50
CA TYR A 44 0.69 4.04 -11.99
C TYR A 44 -0.32 4.84 -11.19
N ILE A 45 -1.57 4.73 -11.61
CA ILE A 45 -2.67 5.39 -10.92
C ILE A 45 -3.60 4.29 -10.41
N LEU A 46 -3.63 4.14 -9.09
CA LEU A 46 -4.47 3.15 -8.46
C LEU A 46 -5.88 3.70 -8.34
N LYS A 47 -6.84 3.00 -8.91
CA LYS A 47 -8.22 3.45 -8.88
C LYS A 47 -8.88 3.09 -7.56
N GLN A 48 -9.83 3.91 -7.13
CA GLN A 48 -10.47 3.74 -5.85
C GLN A 48 -11.09 2.36 -5.65
N PRO A 49 -11.86 1.81 -6.61
CA PRO A 49 -12.45 0.49 -6.38
C PRO A 49 -11.40 -0.59 -6.12
N THR A 50 -10.29 -0.53 -6.86
CA THR A 50 -9.21 -1.49 -6.67
C THR A 50 -8.57 -1.33 -5.30
N LEU A 51 -8.31 -0.08 -4.90
CA LEU A 51 -7.72 0.18 -3.59
C LEU A 51 -8.61 -0.36 -2.47
N TYR A 52 -9.89 -0.01 -2.49
CA TYR A 52 -10.77 -0.40 -1.39
C TYR A 52 -11.02 -1.90 -1.36
N SER A 53 -11.00 -2.55 -2.51
CA SER A 53 -11.07 -4.00 -2.56
C SER A 53 -9.85 -4.63 -1.87
N CYS A 54 -8.67 -4.08 -2.13
CA CYS A 54 -7.45 -4.57 -1.50
C CYS A 54 -7.43 -4.29 0.00
N LEU A 55 -7.86 -3.09 0.39
CA LEU A 55 -7.91 -2.73 1.81
C LEU A 55 -8.85 -3.65 2.57
N LYS A 56 -10.01 -3.93 2.00
CA LYS A 56 -10.96 -4.82 2.64
C LYS A 56 -10.37 -6.21 2.85
N ARG A 57 -9.67 -6.71 1.84
CA ARG A 57 -9.05 -8.02 1.95
C ARG A 57 -7.94 -8.03 2.99
N LEU A 58 -7.08 -7.01 2.99
CA LEU A 58 -6.01 -6.92 3.96
C LEU A 58 -6.55 -6.80 5.39
N GLU A 59 -7.63 -6.05 5.54
CA GLU A 59 -8.25 -5.92 6.86
C GLU A 59 -8.83 -7.25 7.32
N SER A 60 -9.49 -7.98 6.44
CA SER A 60 -10.06 -9.28 6.78
C SER A 60 -8.98 -10.30 7.12
N GLN A 61 -7.78 -10.14 6.57
CA GLN A 61 -6.66 -11.01 6.88
C GLN A 61 -5.93 -10.61 8.16
N GLY A 62 -6.32 -9.48 8.76
CA GLY A 62 -5.72 -9.04 9.99
C GLY A 62 -4.43 -8.25 9.83
N PHE A 63 -4.08 -7.86 8.63
CA PHE A 63 -2.85 -7.13 8.38
C PHE A 63 -2.98 -5.63 8.60
N ILE A 64 -4.19 -5.11 8.50
CA ILE A 64 -4.47 -3.70 8.75
C ILE A 64 -5.76 -3.58 9.53
N ASN A 65 -5.90 -2.45 10.21
CA ASN A 65 -7.16 -2.05 10.85
C ASN A 65 -7.58 -0.70 10.30
N SER A 66 -8.79 -0.31 10.59
CA SER A 66 -9.28 1.00 10.18
C SER A 66 -9.95 1.68 11.35
N TYR A 67 -9.96 3.01 11.29
CA TYR A 67 -10.63 3.84 12.29
C TYR A 67 -11.05 5.16 11.64
N TRP A 68 -12.03 5.79 12.25
CA TRP A 68 -12.50 7.07 11.76
C TRP A 68 -11.67 8.18 12.41
N GLY A 69 -11.14 9.06 11.57
CA GLY A 69 -10.43 10.22 12.06
C GLY A 69 -11.37 11.29 12.58
N GLU A 70 -10.81 12.34 13.13
CA GLU A 70 -11.61 13.43 13.64
C GLU A 70 -12.33 14.12 12.50
N GLN A 71 -13.50 14.67 12.83
CA GLN A 71 -14.30 15.40 11.87
C GLN A 71 -13.59 16.71 11.50
N SER A 72 -13.56 16.99 10.20
CA SER A 72 -12.97 18.22 9.69
C SER A 72 -13.94 18.86 8.72
N ASN A 73 -13.51 19.93 8.06
CA ASN A 73 -14.37 20.63 7.11
C ASN A 73 -14.89 19.73 6.01
N GLY A 74 -14.13 18.70 5.63
CA GLY A 74 -14.56 17.76 4.63
C GLY A 74 -15.28 16.55 5.17
N GLY A 75 -15.61 16.53 6.47
CA GLY A 75 -16.24 15.41 7.12
C GLY A 75 -15.23 14.44 7.69
N ARG A 76 -15.72 13.30 8.15
CA ARG A 76 -14.85 12.29 8.75
C ARG A 76 -14.19 11.47 7.66
N ARG A 77 -12.95 11.05 7.92
CA ARG A 77 -12.19 10.21 7.00
C ARG A 77 -11.83 8.92 7.69
N LYS A 78 -11.88 7.84 6.93
CA LYS A 78 -11.50 6.53 7.44
C LYS A 78 -10.02 6.33 7.19
N TYR A 79 -9.28 6.12 8.28
CA TYR A 79 -7.84 5.90 8.23
C TYR A 79 -7.56 4.42 8.36
N TYR A 80 -6.42 4.02 7.84
CA TYR A 80 -5.94 2.65 7.90
C TYR A 80 -4.59 2.62 8.59
N THR A 81 -4.37 1.58 9.38
CA THR A 81 -3.14 1.44 10.15
C THR A 81 -2.67 -0.01 10.07
N LEU A 82 -1.35 -0.20 10.07
CA LEU A 82 -0.79 -1.54 10.10
C LEU A 82 -0.96 -2.17 11.48
N THR A 83 -1.28 -3.46 11.49
CA THR A 83 -1.20 -4.27 12.70
C THR A 83 0.23 -4.79 12.84
N ASP A 84 0.54 -5.39 13.98
CA ASP A 84 1.84 -6.04 14.16
C ASP A 84 2.04 -7.14 13.12
N MET A 85 0.99 -7.91 12.84
CA MET A 85 1.05 -8.93 11.81
C MET A 85 1.33 -8.33 10.44
N GLY A 86 0.71 -7.19 10.15
CA GLY A 86 0.94 -6.49 8.89
C GLY A 86 2.37 -6.03 8.74
N ARG A 87 2.97 -5.55 9.84
CA ARG A 87 4.38 -5.15 9.80
C ARG A 87 5.28 -6.33 9.50
N GLU A 88 5.02 -7.46 10.13
CA GLU A 88 5.83 -8.66 9.89
C GLU A 88 5.73 -9.11 8.44
N VAL A 89 4.52 -9.11 7.89
CA VAL A 89 4.32 -9.52 6.50
C VAL A 89 5.03 -8.57 5.55
N PHE A 90 4.95 -7.27 5.83
CA PHE A 90 5.61 -6.29 4.97
C PHE A 90 7.13 -6.50 4.97
N VAL A 91 7.72 -6.67 6.15
CA VAL A 91 9.17 -6.85 6.25
C VAL A 91 9.59 -8.12 5.51
N LYS A 92 8.86 -9.20 5.69
CA LYS A 92 9.17 -10.45 5.01
C LYS A 92 9.07 -10.30 3.50
N ASN A 93 8.00 -9.68 3.01
CA ASN A 93 7.83 -9.49 1.57
C ASN A 93 8.90 -8.59 0.99
N GLN A 94 9.30 -7.58 1.72
CA GLN A 94 10.36 -6.68 1.27
C GLN A 94 11.69 -7.41 1.17
N ASP A 95 12.00 -8.24 2.16
CA ASP A 95 13.24 -9.02 2.13
C ASP A 95 13.26 -9.96 0.93
N GLU A 96 12.16 -10.63 0.67
CA GLU A 96 12.06 -11.51 -0.48
C GLU A 96 12.23 -10.75 -1.79
N TYR A 97 11.63 -9.57 -1.89
CA TYR A 97 11.75 -8.74 -3.08
C TYR A 97 13.19 -8.28 -3.27
N GLU A 98 13.83 -7.82 -2.22
CA GLU A 98 15.23 -7.37 -2.28
C GLU A 98 16.15 -8.52 -2.70
N PHE A 99 15.93 -9.71 -2.15
CA PHE A 99 16.71 -10.88 -2.51
C PHE A 99 16.55 -11.21 -3.98
N SER A 100 15.32 -11.18 -4.48
CA SER A 100 15.05 -11.46 -5.89
C SER A 100 15.74 -10.46 -6.79
N ARG A 101 15.70 -9.18 -6.42
CA ARG A 101 16.37 -8.14 -7.20
C ARG A 101 17.88 -8.40 -7.27
N THR A 102 18.47 -8.77 -6.16
CA THR A 102 19.90 -9.00 -6.10
C THR A 102 20.29 -10.14 -7.03
N ILE A 103 19.49 -11.20 -7.11
CA ILE A 103 19.78 -12.33 -7.96
C ILE A 103 19.60 -11.99 -9.43
N ILE A 104 18.54 -11.26 -9.75
CA ILE A 104 18.22 -10.92 -11.14
C ILE A 104 19.16 -9.88 -11.69
N ASP A 105 19.53 -8.93 -10.89
CA ASP A 105 20.47 -7.90 -11.30
C ASP A 105 21.87 -8.49 -11.39
#